data_dd9a13d751f7342697dc4e907becdba1
#
_entry.id   dd9a13d751f7342697dc4e907becdba1
#
_cell.length_a   1.000
_cell.length_b   1.000
_cell.length_c   1.000
_cell.angle_alpha   90.00
_cell.angle_beta   90.00
_cell.angle_gamma   90.00
#
_symmetry.space_group_name_H-M   'P 1'
#
loop_
_entity.id
_entity.type
_entity.pdbx_description
1 polymer ?
#
loop_
_entity_poly.entity_id
_entity_poly.type
_entity_poly.pdbx_seq_one_letter_code
_entity_poly.pdbx_strand_id
1 'polypeptide(L)'
;MKKILVLMLSFGCMNAFARNFGDAGCGLGSVVMGKDGNQVLAATTNDSTYTQVFGITSGTSNCIDDGAVAANREVPLFIEVNRVALANDAARGQGETLAGLAQLMGCQEHAFGQAMKSNYDSIFVKTGMQPHAIRSGIENMVQKNHAQACGV
;
A
#
# COMPACT_ATOMS: atom_id res chain seq x y z
N MET A 1 27.69 38.87 17.36
CA MET A 1 27.20 38.49 16.01
C MET A 1 27.29 36.96 15.74
N LYS A 2 27.94 36.15 16.57
CA LYS A 2 28.04 34.68 16.40
C LYS A 2 26.83 33.88 16.96
N LYS A 3 25.98 34.47 17.76
CA LYS A 3 24.85 33.78 18.42
C LYS A 3 23.56 33.79 17.61
N ILE A 4 23.44 34.57 16.55
CA ILE A 4 22.26 34.68 15.70
C ILE A 4 22.24 33.63 14.59
N LEU A 5 23.41 33.09 14.23
CA LEU A 5 23.54 32.10 13.15
C LEU A 5 23.03 30.69 13.52
N VAL A 6 23.02 30.37 14.84
CA VAL A 6 22.61 29.05 15.33
C VAL A 6 21.06 28.92 15.45
N LEU A 7 20.36 30.03 15.51
CA LEU A 7 18.90 30.03 15.69
C LEU A 7 18.12 29.82 14.38
N MET A 8 18.77 29.91 13.23
CA MET A 8 18.13 29.73 11.91
C MET A 8 18.18 28.30 11.39
N LEU A 9 18.88 27.38 12.06
CA LEU A 9 19.00 25.98 11.61
C LEU A 9 17.96 25.03 12.25
N SER A 10 17.14 25.51 13.17
CA SER A 10 16.18 24.66 13.91
C SER A 10 14.75 24.66 13.35
N PHE A 11 14.49 25.29 12.21
CA PHE A 11 13.14 25.39 11.62
C PHE A 11 12.87 24.43 10.46
N GLY A 12 13.65 23.36 10.31
CA GLY A 12 13.62 22.46 9.15
C GLY A 12 13.00 21.07 9.34
N CYS A 13 12.30 20.79 10.44
CA CYS A 13 11.51 19.55 10.51
C CYS A 13 10.08 19.82 10.01
N MET A 14 9.95 20.05 8.70
CA MET A 14 8.63 19.97 8.06
C MET A 14 8.20 18.51 8.07
N ASN A 15 7.09 18.24 8.74
CA ASN A 15 6.41 16.96 8.70
C ASN A 15 6.15 16.61 7.24
N ALA A 16 6.85 15.60 6.73
CA ALA A 16 6.53 15.00 5.44
C ALA A 16 5.24 14.20 5.63
N PHE A 17 4.11 14.83 5.44
CA PHE A 17 2.85 14.11 5.29
C PHE A 17 2.90 13.43 3.92
N ALA A 18 2.73 12.11 3.88
CA ALA A 18 2.50 11.36 2.68
C ALA A 18 1.34 12.00 1.91
N ARG A 19 1.61 12.55 0.74
CA ARG A 19 0.61 13.26 -0.07
C ARG A 19 0.03 12.28 -1.08
N ASN A 20 -1.28 12.30 -1.18
CA ASN A 20 -2.00 11.67 -2.27
C ASN A 20 -1.63 12.38 -3.58
N PHE A 21 -1.05 11.62 -4.54
CA PHE A 21 -0.54 12.19 -5.79
C PHE A 21 -1.64 12.19 -6.80
N GLY A 22 -2.57 12.60 -7.05
CA GLY A 22 -3.51 12.54 -8.17
C GLY A 22 -3.23 11.41 -9.19
N ASP A 23 -3.85 11.46 -10.35
CA ASP A 23 -3.77 10.40 -11.37
C ASP A 23 -2.41 10.35 -12.10
N ALA A 24 -1.64 11.42 -12.04
CA ALA A 24 -0.30 11.50 -12.63
C ALA A 24 0.77 10.71 -11.88
N GLY A 25 0.44 10.17 -10.68
CA GLY A 25 1.40 9.49 -9.84
C GLY A 25 2.40 10.44 -9.16
N CYS A 26 3.40 9.86 -8.49
CA CYS A 26 4.46 10.65 -7.86
C CYS A 26 5.45 11.20 -8.90
N GLY A 27 6.22 12.19 -8.51
CA GLY A 27 7.20 12.87 -9.38
C GLY A 27 7.13 14.39 -9.30
N LEU A 28 7.99 15.06 -10.00
CA LEU A 28 8.08 16.53 -9.99
C LEU A 28 6.76 17.18 -10.42
N GLY A 29 6.10 16.65 -11.42
CA GLY A 29 4.81 17.15 -11.88
C GLY A 29 3.76 17.17 -10.77
N SER A 30 3.68 16.11 -10.00
CA SER A 30 2.76 16.02 -8.84
C SER A 30 3.13 16.96 -7.70
N VAL A 31 4.41 17.21 -7.50
CA VAL A 31 4.91 18.17 -6.50
C VAL A 31 4.51 19.59 -6.86
N VAL A 32 4.61 19.95 -8.15
CA VAL A 32 4.36 21.32 -8.65
C VAL A 32 2.86 21.58 -8.84
N MET A 33 2.14 20.62 -9.43
CA MET A 33 0.71 20.80 -9.79
C MET A 33 -0.24 20.42 -8.66
N GLY A 34 0.20 19.59 -7.71
CA GLY A 34 -0.64 19.02 -6.67
C GLY A 34 -1.64 17.99 -7.20
N LYS A 35 -2.36 17.35 -6.27
CA LYS A 35 -3.34 16.30 -6.60
C LYS A 35 -4.59 16.79 -7.35
N ASP A 36 -4.95 18.05 -7.16
CA ASP A 36 -6.16 18.68 -7.72
C ASP A 36 -5.82 19.54 -8.97
N GLY A 37 -4.54 19.62 -9.33
CA GLY A 37 -4.08 20.36 -10.49
C GLY A 37 -4.28 19.61 -11.81
N ASN A 38 -3.74 20.18 -12.91
CA ASN A 38 -3.82 19.55 -14.23
C ASN A 38 -2.98 18.25 -14.28
N GLN A 39 -3.65 17.12 -14.17
CA GLN A 39 -3.00 15.82 -14.12
C GLN A 39 -2.30 15.41 -15.41
N VAL A 40 -2.78 15.87 -16.56
CA VAL A 40 -2.11 15.64 -17.85
C VAL A 40 -0.78 16.37 -17.90
N LEU A 41 -0.74 17.63 -17.46
CA LEU A 41 0.49 18.40 -17.40
C LEU A 41 1.46 17.83 -16.36
N ALA A 42 0.96 17.36 -15.22
CA ALA A 42 1.76 16.70 -14.20
C ALA A 42 2.39 15.41 -14.75
N ALA A 43 1.62 14.56 -15.43
CA ALA A 43 2.12 13.33 -16.05
C ALA A 43 3.17 13.63 -17.13
N THR A 44 2.91 14.61 -18.01
CA THR A 44 3.87 15.03 -19.04
C THR A 44 5.18 15.55 -18.44
N THR A 45 5.10 16.30 -17.33
CA THR A 45 6.29 16.79 -16.63
C THR A 45 7.06 15.63 -16.01
N ASN A 46 6.39 14.66 -15.39
CA ASN A 46 7.01 13.48 -14.81
C ASN A 46 7.76 12.66 -15.87
N ASP A 47 7.14 12.44 -17.03
CA ASP A 47 7.72 11.69 -18.14
C ASP A 47 8.90 12.43 -18.78
N SER A 48 8.69 13.68 -19.15
CA SER A 48 9.71 14.50 -19.84
C SER A 48 10.98 14.74 -19.01
N THR A 49 10.86 14.74 -17.69
CA THR A 49 11.98 14.97 -16.77
C THR A 49 12.54 13.69 -16.14
N TYR A 50 11.94 12.52 -16.43
CA TYR A 50 12.26 11.24 -15.81
C TYR A 50 12.22 11.27 -14.26
N THR A 51 11.57 12.25 -13.69
CA THR A 51 11.55 12.48 -12.23
C THR A 51 10.73 11.43 -11.50
N GLN A 52 9.80 10.77 -12.16
CA GLN A 52 9.05 9.66 -11.58
C GLN A 52 9.96 8.46 -11.36
N VAL A 53 10.74 8.05 -12.36
CA VAL A 53 11.69 6.93 -12.27
C VAL A 53 12.76 7.22 -11.22
N PHE A 54 13.32 8.41 -11.25
CA PHE A 54 14.30 8.84 -10.26
C PHE A 54 13.68 8.92 -8.86
N GLY A 55 12.49 9.46 -8.73
CA GLY A 55 11.77 9.58 -7.46
C GLY A 55 11.48 8.23 -6.80
N ILE A 56 11.00 7.25 -7.57
CA ILE A 56 10.76 5.88 -7.10
C ILE A 56 12.06 5.23 -6.61
N THR A 57 13.16 5.43 -7.32
CA THR A 57 14.45 4.81 -6.98
C THR A 57 15.13 5.49 -5.78
N SER A 58 15.00 6.80 -5.65
CA SER A 58 15.68 7.61 -4.63
C SER A 58 14.79 7.95 -3.42
N GLY A 59 13.50 7.64 -3.47
CA GLY A 59 12.54 8.03 -2.44
C GLY A 59 12.30 9.55 -2.37
N THR A 60 12.46 10.27 -3.50
CA THR A 60 12.24 11.72 -3.59
C THR A 60 10.96 12.07 -4.33
N SER A 61 10.63 13.35 -4.44
CA SER A 61 9.49 13.85 -5.24
C SER A 61 8.15 13.20 -4.86
N ASN A 62 7.92 12.97 -3.58
CA ASN A 62 6.76 12.27 -3.03
C ASN A 62 6.63 10.80 -3.51
N CYS A 63 7.70 10.18 -4.01
CA CYS A 63 7.71 8.77 -4.39
C CYS A 63 8.18 7.85 -3.23
N ILE A 64 8.08 8.30 -2.02
CA ILE A 64 8.27 7.45 -0.84
C ILE A 64 6.98 6.68 -0.65
N ASP A 65 7.02 5.39 -0.85
CA ASP A 65 5.95 4.50 -0.39
C ASP A 65 6.03 4.42 1.14
N ASP A 66 5.13 5.14 1.81
CA ASP A 66 4.72 4.69 3.13
C ASP A 66 4.03 3.35 2.88
N GLY A 67 4.67 2.25 3.28
CA GLY A 67 4.20 0.90 2.99
C GLY A 67 2.71 0.67 3.30
N ALA A 68 2.13 1.47 4.20
CA ALA A 68 0.71 1.51 4.49
C ALA A 68 -0.15 2.07 3.34
N VAL A 69 0.35 3.01 2.52
CA VAL A 69 -0.41 3.60 1.41
C VAL A 69 -0.37 2.69 0.18
N ALA A 70 0.76 2.07 -0.10
CA ALA A 70 0.89 1.06 -1.14
C ALA A 70 -0.01 -0.14 -0.85
N ALA A 71 0.06 -0.71 0.35
CA ALA A 71 -0.79 -1.81 0.78
C ALA A 71 -2.29 -1.48 0.70
N ASN A 72 -2.69 -0.23 0.99
CA ASN A 72 -4.08 0.20 0.90
C ASN A 72 -4.64 0.21 -0.54
N ARG A 73 -3.79 0.30 -1.56
CA ARG A 73 -4.19 0.27 -2.98
C ARG A 73 -3.94 -1.09 -3.62
N GLU A 74 -2.83 -1.72 -3.29
CA GLU A 74 -2.41 -2.99 -3.91
C GLU A 74 -3.21 -4.18 -3.41
N VAL A 75 -3.49 -4.25 -2.11
CA VAL A 75 -4.27 -5.35 -1.52
C VAL A 75 -5.67 -5.47 -2.12
N PRO A 76 -6.49 -4.39 -2.25
CA PRO A 76 -7.79 -4.48 -2.90
C PRO A 76 -7.70 -4.95 -4.34
N LEU A 77 -6.79 -4.40 -5.12
CA LEU A 77 -6.60 -4.77 -6.53
C LEU A 77 -6.14 -6.22 -6.66
N PHE A 78 -5.21 -6.64 -5.80
CA PHE A 78 -4.74 -8.03 -5.76
C PHE A 78 -5.90 -9.02 -5.49
N ILE A 79 -6.74 -8.71 -4.51
CA ILE A 79 -7.93 -9.53 -4.18
C ILE A 79 -8.91 -9.56 -5.33
N GLU A 80 -9.18 -8.42 -5.96
CA GLU A 80 -10.12 -8.33 -7.07
C GLU A 80 -9.71 -9.20 -8.26
N VAL A 81 -8.44 -9.08 -8.67
CA VAL A 81 -7.91 -9.81 -9.82
C VAL A 81 -7.73 -11.29 -9.52
N ASN A 82 -7.32 -11.64 -8.30
CA ASN A 82 -6.93 -13.02 -7.95
C ASN A 82 -7.97 -13.76 -7.10
N ARG A 83 -9.19 -13.26 -6.93
CA ARG A 83 -10.18 -13.76 -5.95
C ARG A 83 -10.42 -15.27 -6.02
N VAL A 84 -10.49 -15.85 -7.22
CA VAL A 84 -10.75 -17.28 -7.40
C VAL A 84 -9.53 -18.12 -7.00
N ALA A 85 -8.35 -17.72 -7.45
CA ALA A 85 -7.09 -18.38 -7.05
C ALA A 85 -6.86 -18.24 -5.55
N LEU A 86 -7.10 -17.05 -4.99
CA LEU A 86 -7.00 -16.79 -3.57
C LEU A 86 -7.95 -17.65 -2.74
N ALA A 87 -9.20 -17.84 -3.18
CA ALA A 87 -10.14 -18.73 -2.50
C ALA A 87 -9.66 -20.19 -2.51
N ASN A 88 -9.16 -20.66 -3.65
CA ASN A 88 -8.63 -22.02 -3.78
C ASN A 88 -7.40 -22.23 -2.88
N ASP A 89 -6.51 -21.26 -2.81
CA ASP A 89 -5.31 -21.33 -1.96
C ASP A 89 -5.68 -21.24 -0.47
N ALA A 90 -6.62 -20.35 -0.11
CA ALA A 90 -7.13 -20.21 1.24
C ALA A 90 -7.80 -21.49 1.75
N ALA A 91 -8.58 -22.18 0.91
CA ALA A 91 -9.18 -23.47 1.26
C ALA A 91 -8.12 -24.54 1.60
N ARG A 92 -6.96 -24.50 0.95
CA ARG A 92 -5.82 -25.37 1.25
C ARG A 92 -4.98 -24.86 2.41
N GLY A 93 -5.00 -23.56 2.69
CA GLY A 93 -4.14 -22.88 3.65
C GLY A 93 -2.72 -22.64 3.14
N GLN A 94 -2.51 -22.77 1.83
CA GLN A 94 -1.21 -22.57 1.15
C GLN A 94 -1.41 -22.35 -0.35
N GLY A 95 -0.46 -21.69 -0.98
CA GLY A 95 -0.42 -21.44 -2.42
C GLY A 95 0.21 -20.10 -2.76
N GLU A 96 0.64 -19.92 -3.99
CA GLU A 96 1.39 -18.75 -4.43
C GLU A 96 0.58 -17.44 -4.29
N THR A 97 -0.72 -17.50 -4.61
CA THR A 97 -1.58 -16.32 -4.47
C THR A 97 -1.74 -15.92 -3.01
N LEU A 98 -1.88 -16.90 -2.13
CA LEU A 98 -2.00 -16.67 -0.69
C LEU A 98 -0.68 -16.15 -0.10
N ALA A 99 0.46 -16.69 -0.53
CA ALA A 99 1.79 -16.23 -0.15
C ALA A 99 2.05 -14.79 -0.60
N GLY A 100 1.69 -14.44 -1.85
CA GLY A 100 1.78 -13.08 -2.36
C GLY A 100 0.94 -12.08 -1.55
N LEU A 101 -0.28 -12.45 -1.19
CA LEU A 101 -1.11 -11.61 -0.33
C LEU A 101 -0.53 -11.45 1.07
N ALA A 102 -0.02 -12.52 1.67
CA ALA A 102 0.65 -12.47 2.97
C ALA A 102 1.84 -11.50 2.94
N GLN A 103 2.65 -11.55 1.90
CA GLN A 103 3.79 -10.66 1.71
C GLN A 103 3.35 -9.19 1.55
N LEU A 104 2.32 -8.91 0.74
CA LEU A 104 1.76 -7.56 0.58
C LEU A 104 1.22 -6.98 1.90
N MET A 105 0.70 -7.83 2.78
CA MET A 105 0.17 -7.45 4.07
C MET A 105 1.19 -7.50 5.22
N GLY A 106 2.46 -7.83 4.93
CA GLY A 106 3.50 -7.96 5.94
C GLY A 106 3.28 -9.12 6.93
N CYS A 107 2.61 -10.19 6.49
CA CYS A 107 2.24 -11.33 7.32
C CYS A 107 3.19 -12.51 7.11
N GLN A 108 3.34 -13.34 8.13
CA GLN A 108 4.04 -14.62 8.00
C GLN A 108 3.17 -15.60 7.19
N GLU A 109 3.68 -16.09 6.07
CA GLU A 109 2.97 -16.90 5.09
C GLU A 109 2.24 -18.09 5.71
N HIS A 110 2.94 -18.91 6.50
CA HIS A 110 2.36 -20.10 7.09
C HIS A 110 1.24 -19.78 8.10
N ALA A 111 1.46 -18.83 8.99
CA ALA A 111 0.48 -18.43 10.00
C ALA A 111 -0.75 -17.77 9.35
N PHE A 112 -0.52 -16.92 8.34
CA PHE A 112 -1.58 -16.30 7.57
C PHE A 112 -2.41 -17.34 6.81
N GLY A 113 -1.75 -18.31 6.17
CA GLY A 113 -2.41 -19.39 5.45
C GLY A 113 -3.32 -20.24 6.35
N GLN A 114 -2.87 -20.59 7.54
CA GLN A 114 -3.69 -21.32 8.52
C GLN A 114 -4.88 -20.47 9.00
N ALA A 115 -4.67 -19.17 9.24
CA ALA A 115 -5.74 -18.26 9.63
C ALA A 115 -6.79 -18.11 8.51
N MET A 116 -6.36 -17.96 7.26
CA MET A 116 -7.25 -17.90 6.10
C MET A 116 -8.08 -19.17 5.94
N LYS A 117 -7.45 -20.34 6.07
CA LYS A 117 -8.15 -21.63 6.01
C LYS A 117 -9.20 -21.76 7.13
N SER A 118 -8.84 -21.41 8.34
CA SER A 118 -9.75 -21.51 9.51
C SER A 118 -10.93 -20.55 9.42
N ASN A 119 -10.80 -19.46 8.68
CA ASN A 119 -11.84 -18.45 8.49
C ASN A 119 -12.45 -18.47 7.08
N TYR A 120 -12.20 -19.51 6.30
CA TYR A 120 -12.59 -19.58 4.89
C TYR A 120 -14.06 -19.26 4.65
N ASP A 121 -14.97 -19.91 5.40
CA ASP A 121 -16.42 -19.73 5.23
C ASP A 121 -16.87 -18.29 5.49
N SER A 122 -16.25 -17.63 6.47
CA SER A 122 -16.59 -16.24 6.80
C SER A 122 -16.07 -15.25 5.79
N ILE A 123 -14.93 -15.55 5.16
CA ILE A 123 -14.26 -14.66 4.21
C ILE A 123 -14.82 -14.84 2.79
N PHE A 124 -15.03 -16.05 2.33
CA PHE A 124 -15.39 -16.33 0.94
C PHE A 124 -16.85 -16.74 0.75
N VAL A 125 -17.35 -17.67 1.55
CA VAL A 125 -18.70 -18.22 1.35
C VAL A 125 -19.77 -17.20 1.73
N LYS A 126 -19.70 -16.64 2.93
CA LYS A 126 -20.69 -15.67 3.43
C LYS A 126 -20.68 -14.35 2.66
N THR A 127 -19.56 -13.99 2.05
CA THR A 127 -19.42 -12.74 1.29
C THR A 127 -19.90 -12.86 -0.15
N GLY A 128 -20.23 -14.07 -0.62
CA GLY A 128 -20.60 -14.30 -2.01
C GLY A 128 -19.49 -13.93 -2.99
N MET A 129 -18.22 -14.03 -2.58
CA MET A 129 -17.04 -13.69 -3.41
C MET A 129 -16.96 -12.22 -3.83
N GLN A 130 -17.63 -11.31 -3.14
CA GLN A 130 -17.51 -9.87 -3.41
C GLN A 130 -16.13 -9.35 -2.93
N PRO A 131 -15.32 -8.70 -3.78
CA PRO A 131 -13.94 -8.32 -3.45
C PRO A 131 -13.83 -7.45 -2.20
N HIS A 132 -14.69 -6.44 -2.05
CA HIS A 132 -14.70 -5.57 -0.88
C HIS A 132 -15.04 -6.32 0.42
N ALA A 133 -15.93 -7.29 0.34
CA ALA A 133 -16.32 -8.08 1.50
C ALA A 133 -15.26 -9.12 1.88
N ILE A 134 -14.57 -9.70 0.89
CA ILE A 134 -13.39 -10.54 1.10
C ILE A 134 -12.31 -9.73 1.82
N ARG A 135 -12.01 -8.52 1.33
CA ARG A 135 -11.05 -7.61 1.96
C ARG A 135 -11.39 -7.36 3.42
N SER A 136 -12.63 -6.91 3.70
CA SER A 136 -13.06 -6.64 5.07
C SER A 136 -13.00 -7.88 5.96
N GLY A 137 -13.31 -9.06 5.40
CA GLY A 137 -13.18 -10.34 6.11
C GLY A 137 -11.74 -10.65 6.48
N ILE A 138 -10.79 -10.42 5.58
CA ILE A 138 -9.35 -10.62 5.82
C ILE A 138 -8.84 -9.61 6.85
N GLU A 139 -9.18 -8.33 6.72
CA GLU A 139 -8.79 -7.28 7.68
C GLU A 139 -9.30 -7.60 9.09
N ASN A 140 -10.55 -8.02 9.22
CA ASN A 140 -11.13 -8.45 10.51
C ASN A 140 -10.43 -9.70 11.08
N MET A 141 -10.09 -10.66 10.23
CA MET A 141 -9.34 -11.86 10.63
C MET A 141 -7.95 -11.48 11.13
N VAL A 142 -7.23 -10.63 10.41
CA VAL A 142 -5.90 -10.14 10.79
C VAL A 142 -5.98 -9.39 12.12
N GLN A 143 -6.93 -8.49 12.30
CA GLN A 143 -7.11 -7.77 13.56
C GLN A 143 -7.37 -8.68 14.77
N LYS A 144 -8.10 -9.76 14.59
CA LYS A 144 -8.39 -10.72 15.67
C LYS A 144 -7.19 -11.62 16.02
N ASN A 145 -6.31 -11.87 15.05
CA ASN A 145 -5.18 -12.78 15.19
C ASN A 145 -3.82 -12.04 15.22
N HIS A 146 -3.81 -10.80 15.61
CA HIS A 146 -2.69 -9.85 15.51
C HIS A 146 -1.32 -10.36 15.97
N ALA A 147 -1.27 -11.21 16.96
CA ALA A 147 0.00 -11.65 17.54
C ALA A 147 0.67 -12.80 16.78
N GLN A 148 0.00 -13.45 15.84
CA GLN A 148 0.49 -14.71 15.26
C GLN A 148 0.68 -14.72 13.74
N ALA A 149 -0.04 -13.91 13.00
CA ALA A 149 0.00 -13.98 11.53
C ALA A 149 0.70 -12.78 10.87
N CYS A 150 0.57 -11.58 11.42
CA CYS A 150 1.09 -10.36 10.84
C CYS A 150 1.81 -9.56 11.91
N GLY A 151 3.09 -9.26 11.69
CA GLY A 151 3.87 -8.36 12.54
C GLY A 151 3.53 -6.91 12.17
N VAL A 152 2.84 -6.20 13.04
CA VAL A 152 2.76 -4.74 13.04
C VAL A 152 3.58 -4.24 14.21
#